data_aa66972407f62afb8d8d98976b193a61
#
_entry.id   aa66972407f62afb8d8d98976b193a61
#
_cell.length_a   1.000
_cell.length_b   1.000
_cell.length_c   1.000
_cell.angle_alpha   90.00
_cell.angle_beta   90.00
_cell.angle_gamma   90.00
#
_symmetry.space_group_name_H-M   'P 1'
#
loop_
_entity.id
_entity.type
_entity.pdbx_description
1 polymer ?
#
loop_
_entity_poly.entity_id
_entity_poly.type
_entity_poly.pdbx_seq_one_letter_code
_entity_poly.pdbx_strand_id
1 'polypeptide(L)'
;MYGTITEKTNTVATVYDYKKDIRLSVQLIRWMMEMIGTWPKSTMTSSIERYAYTLLNVICIALISFLVVPAIIYIVLEMDNGYLILKLSGALSFCVLAIVKYFSLIFHKEDIRNGIKYIESDWINTRYYSDRITMIRSAKFGQHLVAICMFFMYGGAVFFYLALPFSASKITEDEGNLTYQPLVYPVARVIIDVRHSPVREIFFWMQCLSGFLAHSITASGCSLAAVFAMHAYGRMEILIQWIEHLIDGRKDLCDNMNERLAIIIEHHVRILR
;
A
#
# COMPACT_ATOMS: atom_id res chain seq x y z
N MET A 1 -4.47 -37.38 -40.12
CA MET A 1 -5.73 -36.67 -39.77
C MET A 1 -5.88 -36.64 -38.23
N TYR A 2 -4.89 -36.11 -37.51
CA TYR A 2 -4.86 -36.06 -36.02
C TYR A 2 -4.13 -34.78 -35.54
N GLY A 3 -4.38 -33.62 -36.14
CA GLY A 3 -3.69 -32.40 -35.81
C GLY A 3 -4.57 -31.21 -35.41
N THR A 4 -5.90 -31.33 -35.40
CA THR A 4 -6.78 -30.14 -35.35
C THR A 4 -7.62 -30.02 -34.06
N ILE A 5 -7.54 -30.96 -33.12
CA ILE A 5 -8.39 -30.97 -31.92
C ILE A 5 -7.68 -30.37 -30.69
N THR A 6 -6.35 -30.40 -30.66
CA THR A 6 -5.56 -29.90 -29.50
C THR A 6 -5.40 -28.38 -29.46
N GLU A 7 -5.51 -27.69 -30.59
CA GLU A 7 -5.30 -26.24 -30.65
C GLU A 7 -6.52 -25.42 -30.20
N LYS A 8 -7.76 -25.96 -30.38
CA LYS A 8 -8.96 -25.28 -29.90
C LYS A 8 -9.21 -25.37 -28.40
N THR A 9 -8.68 -26.37 -27.71
CA THR A 9 -8.82 -26.52 -26.25
C THR A 9 -7.91 -25.58 -25.47
N ASN A 10 -6.74 -25.22 -26.02
CA ASN A 10 -5.82 -24.29 -25.34
C ASN A 10 -6.27 -22.82 -25.39
N THR A 11 -7.02 -22.40 -26.41
CA THR A 11 -7.49 -21.01 -26.53
C THR A 11 -8.67 -20.69 -25.60
N VAL A 12 -9.50 -21.66 -25.26
CA VAL A 12 -10.65 -21.45 -24.35
C VAL A 12 -10.22 -21.46 -22.89
N ALA A 13 -9.21 -22.24 -22.53
CA ALA A 13 -8.63 -22.26 -21.18
C ALA A 13 -7.94 -20.94 -20.81
N THR A 14 -7.34 -20.22 -21.77
CA THR A 14 -6.63 -18.96 -21.54
C THR A 14 -7.53 -17.77 -21.25
N VAL A 15 -8.76 -17.73 -21.76
CA VAL A 15 -9.69 -16.60 -21.56
C VAL A 15 -10.27 -16.54 -20.13
N TYR A 16 -10.39 -17.68 -19.45
CA TYR A 16 -10.97 -17.73 -18.10
C TYR A 16 -9.98 -17.37 -16.97
N ASP A 17 -8.69 -17.44 -17.22
CA ASP A 17 -7.66 -17.44 -16.18
C ASP A 17 -7.03 -16.05 -15.92
N TYR A 18 -7.09 -15.10 -16.90
CA TYR A 18 -6.50 -13.78 -16.72
C TYR A 18 -7.15 -12.96 -15.57
N LYS A 19 -8.46 -13.14 -15.35
CA LYS A 19 -9.15 -12.46 -14.23
C LYS A 19 -8.65 -12.91 -12.86
N LYS A 20 -8.28 -14.21 -12.76
CA LYS A 20 -7.69 -14.76 -11.54
C LYS A 20 -6.29 -14.21 -11.32
N ASP A 21 -5.51 -14.09 -12.38
CA ASP A 21 -4.13 -13.57 -12.31
C ASP A 21 -4.10 -12.08 -11.99
N ILE A 22 -5.00 -11.29 -12.57
CA ILE A 22 -5.20 -9.88 -12.22
C ILE A 22 -5.59 -9.75 -10.74
N ARG A 23 -6.56 -10.55 -10.27
CA ARG A 23 -6.92 -10.57 -8.85
C ARG A 23 -5.73 -10.90 -7.97
N LEU A 24 -4.98 -11.93 -8.33
CA LEU A 24 -3.76 -12.31 -7.61
C LEU A 24 -2.82 -11.11 -7.46
N SER A 25 -2.61 -10.34 -8.53
CA SER A 25 -1.66 -9.22 -8.52
C SER A 25 -2.13 -8.02 -7.71
N VAL A 26 -3.44 -7.70 -7.69
CA VAL A 26 -3.95 -6.39 -7.25
C VAL A 26 -4.91 -6.46 -6.06
N GLN A 27 -5.46 -7.63 -5.72
CA GLN A 27 -6.55 -7.74 -4.74
C GLN A 27 -6.16 -7.27 -3.35
N LEU A 28 -4.97 -7.63 -2.87
CA LEU A 28 -4.51 -7.30 -1.52
C LEU A 28 -4.36 -5.78 -1.35
N ILE A 29 -3.71 -5.13 -2.32
CA ILE A 29 -3.54 -3.67 -2.29
C ILE A 29 -4.88 -2.94 -2.46
N ARG A 30 -5.78 -3.50 -3.27
CA ARG A 30 -7.13 -2.95 -3.43
C ARG A 30 -7.85 -2.85 -2.09
N TRP A 31 -7.87 -3.91 -1.29
CA TRP A 31 -8.51 -3.90 0.03
C TRP A 31 -7.90 -2.85 0.96
N MET A 32 -6.58 -2.74 0.96
CA MET A 32 -5.90 -1.74 1.79
C MET A 32 -6.26 -0.31 1.39
N MET A 33 -6.25 -0.02 0.09
CA MET A 33 -6.58 1.31 -0.43
C MET A 33 -8.08 1.63 -0.34
N GLU A 34 -8.97 0.64 -0.44
CA GLU A 34 -10.41 0.82 -0.19
C GLU A 34 -10.67 1.20 1.26
N MET A 35 -9.95 0.59 2.22
CA MET A 35 -10.09 0.87 3.64
C MET A 35 -9.74 2.31 4.01
N ILE A 36 -8.76 2.91 3.34
CA ILE A 36 -8.33 4.31 3.55
C ILE A 36 -8.97 5.30 2.56
N GLY A 37 -9.89 4.86 1.68
CA GLY A 37 -10.61 5.71 0.73
C GLY A 37 -9.79 6.22 -0.45
N THR A 38 -8.64 5.63 -0.76
CA THR A 38 -7.75 6.08 -1.85
C THR A 38 -7.83 5.21 -3.12
N TRP A 39 -8.57 4.09 -3.10
CA TRP A 39 -8.70 3.25 -4.29
C TRP A 39 -9.35 4.00 -5.46
N PRO A 40 -8.74 3.97 -6.66
CA PRO A 40 -9.25 4.67 -7.83
C PRO A 40 -10.45 3.92 -8.44
N LYS A 41 -11.67 4.23 -8.00
CA LYS A 41 -12.89 3.67 -8.59
C LYS A 41 -13.16 4.20 -10.00
N SER A 42 -13.90 3.42 -10.78
CA SER A 42 -14.36 3.79 -12.13
C SER A 42 -15.18 5.08 -12.12
N THR A 43 -15.18 5.80 -13.25
CA THR A 43 -15.94 7.06 -13.46
C THR A 43 -17.47 6.90 -13.36
N MET A 44 -17.99 5.66 -13.38
CA MET A 44 -19.42 5.33 -13.23
C MET A 44 -19.92 5.28 -11.80
N THR A 45 -19.17 5.85 -10.85
CA THR A 45 -19.51 5.82 -9.41
C THR A 45 -20.74 6.69 -9.13
N SER A 46 -21.71 6.14 -8.39
CA SER A 46 -22.88 6.86 -7.89
C SER A 46 -22.47 8.10 -7.07
N SER A 47 -23.29 9.15 -7.09
CA SER A 47 -23.06 10.35 -6.28
C SER A 47 -22.93 10.02 -4.79
N ILE A 48 -23.71 9.07 -4.29
CA ILE A 48 -23.66 8.60 -2.90
C ILE A 48 -22.28 8.01 -2.57
N GLU A 49 -21.74 7.17 -3.45
CA GLU A 49 -20.40 6.60 -3.24
C GLU A 49 -19.31 7.67 -3.24
N ARG A 50 -19.44 8.70 -4.07
CA ARG A 50 -18.51 9.84 -4.09
C ARG A 50 -18.51 10.57 -2.75
N TYR A 51 -19.69 10.86 -2.21
CA TYR A 51 -19.81 11.49 -0.89
C TYR A 51 -19.22 10.62 0.22
N ALA A 52 -19.50 9.31 0.19
CA ALA A 52 -18.96 8.37 1.18
C ALA A 52 -17.41 8.34 1.15
N TYR A 53 -16.79 8.34 -0.04
CA TYR A 53 -15.33 8.41 -0.18
C TYR A 53 -14.74 9.75 0.28
N THR A 54 -15.42 10.86 -0.04
CA THR A 54 -14.99 12.19 0.43
C THR A 54 -15.09 12.27 1.95
N LEU A 55 -16.17 11.79 2.53
CA LEU A 55 -16.35 11.74 3.98
C LEU A 55 -15.28 10.86 4.65
N LEU A 56 -15.00 9.69 4.09
CA LEU A 56 -13.94 8.81 4.58
C LEU A 56 -12.57 9.51 4.55
N ASN A 57 -12.24 10.22 3.46
CA ASN A 57 -11.00 10.97 3.38
C ASN A 57 -10.93 12.09 4.43
N VAL A 58 -12.01 12.82 4.66
CA VAL A 58 -12.08 13.84 5.73
C VAL A 58 -11.85 13.22 7.10
N ILE A 59 -12.50 12.09 7.39
CA ILE A 59 -12.33 11.36 8.65
C ILE A 59 -10.85 10.91 8.80
N CYS A 60 -10.25 10.37 7.77
CA CYS A 60 -8.84 9.94 7.80
C CYS A 60 -7.90 11.11 8.10
N ILE A 61 -8.09 12.25 7.45
CA ILE A 61 -7.29 13.47 7.69
C ILE A 61 -7.51 13.96 9.13
N ALA A 62 -8.74 14.00 9.61
CA ALA A 62 -9.06 14.42 10.96
C ALA A 62 -8.39 13.52 12.02
N LEU A 63 -8.43 12.20 11.84
CA LEU A 63 -7.81 11.23 12.75
C LEU A 63 -6.28 11.39 12.79
N ILE A 64 -5.63 11.54 11.66
CA ILE A 64 -4.16 11.72 11.64
C ILE A 64 -3.78 13.07 12.24
N SER A 65 -4.54 14.13 11.94
CA SER A 65 -4.32 15.45 12.52
C SER A 65 -4.52 15.45 14.03
N PHE A 66 -5.51 14.69 14.53
CA PHE A 66 -5.75 14.50 15.96
C PHE A 66 -4.53 13.86 16.67
N LEU A 67 -3.74 13.05 15.97
CA LEU A 67 -2.52 12.47 16.52
C LEU A 67 -1.36 13.48 16.51
N VAL A 68 -1.18 14.18 15.38
CA VAL A 68 0.00 15.01 15.11
C VAL A 68 -0.06 16.37 15.79
N VAL A 69 -1.23 17.05 15.72
CA VAL A 69 -1.34 18.44 16.19
C VAL A 69 -1.15 18.56 17.71
N PRO A 70 -1.82 17.77 18.56
CA PRO A 70 -1.59 17.86 20.00
C PRO A 70 -0.16 17.50 20.41
N ALA A 71 0.46 16.53 19.72
CA ALA A 71 1.84 16.14 20.01
C ALA A 71 2.84 17.24 19.65
N ILE A 72 2.65 17.95 18.53
CA ILE A 72 3.48 19.12 18.18
C ILE A 72 3.32 20.22 19.24
N ILE A 73 2.09 20.55 19.61
CA ILE A 73 1.82 21.58 20.61
C ILE A 73 2.49 21.24 21.95
N TYR A 74 2.43 19.96 22.36
CA TYR A 74 3.10 19.49 23.57
C TYR A 74 4.61 19.69 23.51
N ILE A 75 5.25 19.32 22.38
CA ILE A 75 6.70 19.50 22.19
C ILE A 75 7.08 20.98 22.31
N VAL A 76 6.29 21.87 21.71
CA VAL A 76 6.62 23.32 21.65
C VAL A 76 6.39 24.00 22.98
N LEU A 77 5.34 23.63 23.74
CA LEU A 77 4.93 24.37 24.94
C LEU A 77 5.39 23.78 26.27
N GLU A 78 5.54 22.45 26.34
CA GLU A 78 5.74 21.77 27.63
C GLU A 78 7.05 20.96 27.73
N MET A 79 7.83 20.89 26.64
CA MET A 79 8.99 20.01 26.62
C MET A 79 10.31 20.77 26.65
N ASP A 80 11.05 20.67 27.77
CA ASP A 80 12.38 21.27 27.92
C ASP A 80 13.52 20.24 27.72
N ASN A 81 13.22 18.93 27.79
CA ASN A 81 14.23 17.88 27.74
C ASN A 81 14.52 17.45 26.29
N GLY A 82 15.71 17.81 25.77
CA GLY A 82 16.13 17.51 24.39
C GLY A 82 16.13 16.02 24.04
N TYR A 83 16.42 15.12 24.99
CA TYR A 83 16.37 13.67 24.75
C TYR A 83 14.93 13.17 24.48
N LEU A 84 14.00 13.65 25.28
CA LEU A 84 12.57 13.29 25.09
C LEU A 84 12.01 13.89 23.81
N ILE A 85 12.40 15.11 23.45
CA ILE A 85 12.06 15.74 22.16
C ILE A 85 12.55 14.87 21.01
N LEU A 86 13.80 14.41 21.04
CA LEU A 86 14.37 13.56 19.98
C LEU A 86 13.62 12.21 19.89
N LYS A 87 13.29 11.60 21.00
CA LYS A 87 12.53 10.34 21.05
C LYS A 87 11.13 10.49 20.46
N LEU A 88 10.43 11.54 20.80
CA LEU A 88 9.07 11.81 20.30
C LEU A 88 9.06 12.25 18.85
N SER A 89 10.06 13.02 18.41
CA SER A 89 10.19 13.48 17.03
C SER A 89 10.33 12.32 16.03
N GLY A 90 10.99 11.22 16.42
CA GLY A 90 11.08 10.02 15.60
C GLY A 90 9.70 9.40 15.30
N ALA A 91 8.86 9.24 16.32
CA ALA A 91 7.51 8.73 16.14
C ALA A 91 6.59 9.72 15.38
N LEU A 92 6.76 11.02 15.65
CA LEU A 92 6.00 12.06 15.00
C LEU A 92 6.36 12.20 13.51
N SER A 93 7.63 12.06 13.14
CA SER A 93 8.09 12.08 11.76
C SER A 93 7.43 10.98 10.92
N PHE A 94 7.24 9.78 11.49
CA PHE A 94 6.49 8.70 10.84
C PHE A 94 5.04 9.13 10.51
N CYS A 95 4.36 9.80 11.45
CA CYS A 95 2.99 10.28 11.24
C CYS A 95 2.94 11.40 10.19
N VAL A 96 3.91 12.32 10.19
CA VAL A 96 4.03 13.36 9.16
C VAL A 96 4.26 12.74 7.78
N LEU A 97 5.14 11.74 7.67
CA LEU A 97 5.35 11.01 6.42
C LEU A 97 4.10 10.26 5.97
N ALA A 98 3.30 9.71 6.90
CA ALA A 98 2.00 9.11 6.56
C ALA A 98 1.04 10.15 5.96
N ILE A 99 0.99 11.37 6.49
CA ILE A 99 0.21 12.48 5.92
C ILE A 99 0.66 12.78 4.49
N VAL A 100 1.96 12.95 4.27
CA VAL A 100 2.53 13.23 2.93
C VAL A 100 2.16 12.12 1.94
N LYS A 101 2.33 10.85 2.35
CA LYS A 101 1.94 9.69 1.53
C LYS A 101 0.44 9.67 1.24
N TYR A 102 -0.39 10.01 2.23
CA TYR A 102 -1.83 10.03 2.05
C TYR A 102 -2.27 11.07 1.01
N PHE A 103 -1.74 12.29 1.10
CA PHE A 103 -1.99 13.30 0.08
C PHE A 103 -1.45 12.88 -1.29
N SER A 104 -0.26 12.28 -1.35
CA SER A 104 0.29 11.75 -2.60
C SER A 104 -0.65 10.72 -3.24
N LEU A 105 -1.21 9.77 -2.48
CA LEU A 105 -2.17 8.79 -2.98
C LEU A 105 -3.46 9.43 -3.50
N ILE A 106 -3.93 10.50 -2.86
CA ILE A 106 -5.13 11.24 -3.28
C ILE A 106 -4.86 12.02 -4.58
N PHE A 107 -3.75 12.76 -4.65
CA PHE A 107 -3.43 13.62 -5.80
C PHE A 107 -3.09 12.81 -7.06
N HIS A 108 -2.38 11.67 -6.91
CA HIS A 108 -2.00 10.81 -8.03
C HIS A 108 -2.99 9.68 -8.30
N LYS A 109 -4.24 9.83 -7.86
CA LYS A 109 -5.28 8.80 -8.01
C LYS A 109 -5.51 8.39 -9.46
N GLU A 110 -5.45 9.33 -10.42
CA GLU A 110 -5.61 9.03 -11.84
C GLU A 110 -4.39 8.28 -12.41
N ASP A 111 -3.19 8.63 -11.99
CA ASP A 111 -1.96 7.95 -12.39
C ASP A 111 -1.95 6.51 -11.89
N ILE A 112 -2.37 6.30 -10.63
CA ILE A 112 -2.54 4.97 -10.03
C ILE A 112 -3.58 4.16 -10.82
N ARG A 113 -4.71 4.77 -11.18
CA ARG A 113 -5.75 4.13 -12.00
C ARG A 113 -5.19 3.69 -13.35
N ASN A 114 -4.46 4.56 -14.02
CA ASN A 114 -3.86 4.26 -15.31
C ASN A 114 -2.82 3.15 -15.18
N GLY A 115 -1.96 3.18 -14.17
CA GLY A 115 -1.00 2.12 -13.89
C GLY A 115 -1.68 0.75 -13.68
N ILE A 116 -2.79 0.69 -12.93
CA ILE A 116 -3.56 -0.54 -12.74
C ILE A 116 -4.16 -1.03 -14.08
N LYS A 117 -4.69 -0.12 -14.92
CA LYS A 117 -5.19 -0.48 -16.26
C LYS A 117 -4.07 -1.00 -17.17
N TYR A 118 -2.84 -0.48 -17.06
CA TYR A 118 -1.69 -1.03 -17.78
C TYR A 118 -1.39 -2.45 -17.34
N ILE A 119 -1.37 -2.72 -16.04
CA ILE A 119 -1.22 -4.08 -15.50
C ILE A 119 -2.30 -5.01 -16.08
N GLU A 120 -3.59 -4.61 -16.01
CA GLU A 120 -4.69 -5.39 -16.57
C GLU A 120 -4.54 -5.66 -18.07
N SER A 121 -4.19 -4.62 -18.84
CA SER A 121 -3.94 -4.74 -20.28
C SER A 121 -2.77 -5.69 -20.59
N ASP A 122 -1.71 -5.66 -19.79
CA ASP A 122 -0.57 -6.56 -19.97
C ASP A 122 -0.94 -8.02 -19.72
N TRP A 123 -1.73 -8.31 -18.70
CA TRP A 123 -2.24 -9.65 -18.44
C TRP A 123 -3.13 -10.17 -19.58
N ILE A 124 -3.98 -9.33 -20.15
CA ILE A 124 -4.85 -9.68 -21.28
C ILE A 124 -4.02 -9.97 -22.54
N ASN A 125 -2.96 -9.19 -22.78
CA ASN A 125 -2.14 -9.29 -23.98
C ASN A 125 -1.04 -10.37 -23.88
N THR A 126 -0.82 -10.98 -22.72
CA THR A 126 0.16 -12.05 -22.55
C THR A 126 -0.39 -13.35 -23.14
N ARG A 127 0.02 -13.66 -24.38
CA ARG A 127 -0.49 -14.80 -25.19
C ARG A 127 0.29 -16.10 -24.92
N TYR A 128 1.57 -16.00 -24.59
CA TYR A 128 2.45 -17.16 -24.48
C TYR A 128 2.45 -17.71 -23.04
N TYR A 129 2.37 -19.02 -22.93
CA TYR A 129 2.32 -19.71 -21.64
C TYR A 129 3.58 -19.48 -20.80
N SER A 130 4.76 -19.49 -21.44
CA SER A 130 6.05 -19.21 -20.79
C SER A 130 6.08 -17.82 -20.14
N ASP A 131 5.65 -16.79 -20.90
CA ASP A 131 5.62 -15.40 -20.45
C ASP A 131 4.65 -15.23 -19.27
N ARG A 132 3.51 -15.92 -19.34
CA ARG A 132 2.53 -15.93 -18.27
C ARG A 132 3.08 -16.54 -16.98
N ILE A 133 3.83 -17.65 -17.06
CA ILE A 133 4.49 -18.25 -15.88
C ILE A 133 5.45 -17.25 -15.24
N THR A 134 6.25 -16.54 -16.04
CA THR A 134 7.17 -15.50 -15.57
C THR A 134 6.42 -14.39 -14.85
N MET A 135 5.33 -13.88 -15.42
CA MET A 135 4.50 -12.86 -14.77
C MET A 135 3.86 -13.36 -13.46
N ILE A 136 3.36 -14.61 -13.42
CA ILE A 136 2.80 -15.21 -12.20
C ILE A 136 3.85 -15.33 -11.12
N ARG A 137 5.07 -15.72 -11.46
CA ARG A 137 6.20 -15.82 -10.50
C ARG A 137 6.50 -14.46 -9.89
N SER A 138 6.63 -13.42 -10.71
CA SER A 138 6.88 -12.05 -10.27
C SER A 138 5.72 -11.50 -9.43
N ALA A 139 4.48 -11.73 -9.84
CA ALA A 139 3.29 -11.33 -9.08
C ALA A 139 3.21 -12.01 -7.70
N LYS A 140 3.49 -13.32 -7.61
CA LYS A 140 3.57 -14.03 -6.33
C LYS A 140 4.67 -13.48 -5.43
N PHE A 141 5.84 -13.20 -5.99
CA PHE A 141 6.92 -12.57 -5.21
C PHE A 141 6.50 -11.19 -4.71
N GLY A 142 5.85 -10.38 -5.54
CA GLY A 142 5.26 -9.10 -5.13
C GLY A 142 4.28 -9.25 -3.96
N GLN A 143 3.41 -10.27 -3.99
CA GLN A 143 2.49 -10.55 -2.87
C GLN A 143 3.22 -10.92 -1.59
N HIS A 144 4.31 -11.70 -1.67
CA HIS A 144 5.11 -12.01 -0.47
C HIS A 144 5.74 -10.74 0.10
N LEU A 145 6.26 -9.84 -0.74
CA LEU A 145 6.79 -8.55 -0.28
C LEU A 145 5.71 -7.70 0.40
N VAL A 146 4.51 -7.64 -0.18
CA VAL A 146 3.36 -6.95 0.43
C VAL A 146 2.99 -7.58 1.77
N ALA A 147 2.91 -8.91 1.85
CA ALA A 147 2.58 -9.62 3.09
C ALA A 147 3.62 -9.36 4.19
N ILE A 148 4.92 -9.39 3.85
CA ILE A 148 6.01 -9.07 4.78
C ILE A 148 5.89 -7.61 5.25
N CYS A 149 5.66 -6.67 4.34
CA CYS A 149 5.46 -5.26 4.67
C CYS A 149 4.29 -5.08 5.65
N MET A 150 3.16 -5.71 5.37
CA MET A 150 1.98 -5.68 6.26
C MET A 150 2.28 -6.27 7.63
N PHE A 151 2.96 -7.41 7.68
CA PHE A 151 3.32 -8.06 8.94
C PHE A 151 4.15 -7.13 9.84
N PHE A 152 5.19 -6.50 9.29
CA PHE A 152 6.03 -5.57 10.06
C PHE A 152 5.28 -4.28 10.42
N MET A 153 4.50 -3.72 9.50
CA MET A 153 3.74 -2.49 9.76
C MET A 153 2.68 -2.70 10.84
N TYR A 154 1.84 -3.73 10.72
CA TYR A 154 0.79 -3.97 11.71
C TYR A 154 1.33 -4.58 13.01
N GLY A 155 2.35 -5.41 12.94
CA GLY A 155 3.05 -5.91 14.12
C GLY A 155 3.70 -4.78 14.92
N GLY A 156 4.36 -3.85 14.23
CA GLY A 156 4.91 -2.62 14.83
C GLY A 156 3.83 -1.74 15.43
N ALA A 157 2.68 -1.57 14.75
CA ALA A 157 1.55 -0.82 15.27
C ALA A 157 1.00 -1.43 16.57
N VAL A 158 0.77 -2.74 16.58
CA VAL A 158 0.28 -3.46 17.77
C VAL A 158 1.28 -3.29 18.94
N PHE A 159 2.56 -3.49 18.67
CA PHE A 159 3.59 -3.32 19.70
C PHE A 159 3.63 -1.88 20.25
N PHE A 160 3.65 -0.89 19.36
CA PHE A 160 3.82 0.52 19.76
C PHE A 160 2.57 1.09 20.44
N TYR A 161 1.37 0.77 19.95
CA TYR A 161 0.13 1.36 20.47
C TYR A 161 -0.52 0.53 21.59
N LEU A 162 -0.27 -0.76 21.66
CA LEU A 162 -0.85 -1.62 22.69
C LEU A 162 0.20 -2.14 23.68
N ALA A 163 1.23 -2.84 23.23
CA ALA A 163 2.17 -3.48 24.16
C ALA A 163 2.98 -2.46 24.97
N LEU A 164 3.53 -1.43 24.32
CA LEU A 164 4.40 -0.45 24.95
C LEU A 164 3.70 0.38 26.04
N PRO A 165 2.51 0.97 25.83
CA PRO A 165 1.80 1.72 26.87
C PRO A 165 1.41 0.87 28.08
N PHE A 166 0.97 -0.38 27.86
CA PHE A 166 0.60 -1.27 28.97
C PHE A 166 1.83 -1.77 29.76
N SER A 167 3.03 -1.76 29.16
CA SER A 167 4.29 -2.10 29.82
C SER A 167 4.94 -0.91 30.51
N ALA A 168 4.49 0.32 30.22
CA ALA A 168 5.04 1.51 30.84
C ALA A 168 4.61 1.63 32.31
N SER A 169 5.55 2.08 33.16
CA SER A 169 5.26 2.39 34.56
C SER A 169 4.24 3.51 34.66
N LYS A 170 3.35 3.39 35.62
CA LYS A 170 2.40 4.47 35.95
C LYS A 170 3.18 5.70 36.45
N ILE A 171 2.73 6.86 36.03
CA ILE A 171 3.29 8.15 36.51
C ILE A 171 2.49 8.55 37.73
N THR A 172 3.18 8.81 38.85
CA THR A 172 2.60 9.36 40.06
C THR A 172 3.02 10.82 40.17
N GLU A 173 2.07 11.71 40.29
CA GLU A 173 2.32 13.15 40.44
C GLU A 173 2.19 13.54 41.92
N ASP A 174 3.26 14.14 42.49
CA ASP A 174 3.38 14.40 43.93
C ASP A 174 2.33 15.40 44.46
N GLU A 175 1.84 16.30 43.60
CA GLU A 175 0.90 17.36 44.00
C GLU A 175 -0.54 16.90 44.26
N GLY A 176 -0.92 15.64 43.93
CA GLY A 176 -2.32 15.18 44.10
C GLY A 176 -2.50 13.70 44.32
N ASN A 177 -1.44 12.94 44.57
CA ASN A 177 -1.47 11.47 44.69
C ASN A 177 -2.15 10.80 43.47
N LEU A 178 -2.13 11.48 42.31
CA LEU A 178 -2.78 11.03 41.07
C LEU A 178 -1.84 10.10 40.32
N THR A 179 -2.26 8.85 40.16
CA THR A 179 -1.50 7.85 39.40
C THR A 179 -2.19 7.55 38.10
N TYR A 180 -1.54 7.83 36.97
CA TYR A 180 -2.11 7.57 35.66
C TYR A 180 -1.11 6.89 34.71
N GLN A 181 -1.62 6.22 33.69
CA GLN A 181 -0.83 5.58 32.67
C GLN A 181 -0.57 6.56 31.52
N PRO A 182 0.68 6.72 31.05
CA PRO A 182 0.98 7.66 29.96
C PRO A 182 0.29 7.27 28.68
N LEU A 183 -0.11 8.27 27.88
CA LEU A 183 -0.57 8.08 26.50
C LEU A 183 0.61 7.76 25.58
N VAL A 184 0.30 7.17 24.42
CA VAL A 184 1.33 6.88 23.39
C VAL A 184 1.96 8.17 22.87
N TYR A 185 1.13 9.17 22.59
CA TYR A 185 1.55 10.52 22.27
C TYR A 185 1.02 11.45 23.38
N PRO A 186 1.91 12.23 23.98
CA PRO A 186 1.48 13.19 25.00
C PRO A 186 0.61 14.28 24.37
N VAL A 187 -0.29 14.80 25.20
CA VAL A 187 -1.19 15.90 24.82
C VAL A 187 -0.91 17.06 25.77
N ALA A 188 -0.77 18.28 25.24
CA ALA A 188 -0.52 19.48 26.02
C ALA A 188 -1.67 19.75 27.00
N ARG A 189 -1.36 20.03 28.25
CA ARG A 189 -2.35 20.34 29.31
C ARG A 189 -3.19 21.58 28.97
N VAL A 190 -2.64 22.48 28.17
CA VAL A 190 -3.34 23.68 27.67
C VAL A 190 -4.53 23.31 26.79
N ILE A 191 -4.51 22.15 26.10
CA ILE A 191 -5.59 21.72 25.21
C ILE A 191 -6.66 21.03 26.05
N ILE A 192 -6.28 19.99 26.79
CA ILE A 192 -7.21 19.19 27.61
C ILE A 192 -6.45 18.41 28.67
N ASP A 193 -7.04 18.25 29.85
CA ASP A 193 -6.48 17.39 30.89
C ASP A 193 -6.84 15.92 30.66
N VAL A 194 -5.88 15.16 30.14
CA VAL A 194 -6.02 13.72 29.81
C VAL A 194 -5.62 12.80 30.98
N ARG A 195 -5.45 13.31 32.20
CA ARG A 195 -5.06 12.51 33.38
C ARG A 195 -6.25 11.79 34.02
N HIS A 196 -7.45 12.29 33.79
CA HIS A 196 -8.68 11.77 34.38
C HIS A 196 -9.46 10.84 33.45
N SER A 197 -10.06 9.80 34.04
CA SER A 197 -11.08 8.97 33.39
C SER A 197 -12.40 9.77 33.28
N PRO A 198 -13.18 9.65 32.15
CA PRO A 198 -12.99 8.78 30.97
C PRO A 198 -12.18 9.43 29.82
N VAL A 199 -11.71 10.67 29.97
CA VAL A 199 -11.04 11.43 28.90
C VAL A 199 -9.79 10.70 28.42
N ARG A 200 -8.99 10.17 29.36
CA ARG A 200 -7.77 9.42 29.02
C ARG A 200 -8.05 8.22 28.14
N GLU A 201 -9.03 7.41 28.46
CA GLU A 201 -9.41 6.22 27.75
C GLU A 201 -9.88 6.55 26.31
N ILE A 202 -10.67 7.60 26.16
CA ILE A 202 -11.13 8.09 24.86
C ILE A 202 -9.93 8.51 24.00
N PHE A 203 -9.02 9.32 24.55
CA PHE A 203 -7.82 9.75 23.83
C PHE A 203 -6.91 8.58 23.47
N PHE A 204 -6.74 7.61 24.36
CA PHE A 204 -5.95 6.41 24.09
C PHE A 204 -6.49 5.62 22.88
N TRP A 205 -7.78 5.32 22.87
CA TRP A 205 -8.38 4.58 21.76
C TRP A 205 -8.40 5.36 20.45
N MET A 206 -8.60 6.67 20.53
CA MET A 206 -8.49 7.54 19.37
C MET A 206 -7.08 7.58 18.81
N GLN A 207 -6.04 7.61 19.66
CA GLN A 207 -4.64 7.52 19.24
C GLN A 207 -4.33 6.14 18.62
N CYS A 208 -4.83 5.06 19.19
CA CYS A 208 -4.69 3.72 18.63
C CYS A 208 -5.30 3.64 17.23
N LEU A 209 -6.53 4.12 17.05
CA LEU A 209 -7.23 4.15 15.76
C LEU A 209 -6.47 4.98 14.72
N SER A 210 -6.03 6.19 15.11
CA SER A 210 -5.25 7.09 14.25
C SER A 210 -3.90 6.49 13.87
N GLY A 211 -3.25 5.82 14.81
CA GLY A 211 -1.99 5.12 14.59
C GLY A 211 -2.13 3.95 13.63
N PHE A 212 -3.14 3.11 13.80
CA PHE A 212 -3.44 2.05 12.85
C PHE A 212 -3.70 2.60 11.45
N LEU A 213 -4.40 3.72 11.34
CA LEU A 213 -4.64 4.39 10.07
C LEU A 213 -3.32 4.86 9.42
N ALA A 214 -2.41 5.49 10.19
CA ALA A 214 -1.10 5.93 9.69
C ALA A 214 -0.25 4.76 9.16
N HIS A 215 -0.28 3.61 9.86
CA HIS A 215 0.38 2.38 9.41
C HIS A 215 -0.28 1.81 8.16
N SER A 216 -1.62 1.83 8.06
CA SER A 216 -2.37 1.37 6.87
C SER A 216 -2.05 2.22 5.63
N ILE A 217 -1.94 3.54 5.79
CA ILE A 217 -1.54 4.44 4.71
C ILE A 217 -0.11 4.13 4.24
N THR A 218 0.81 3.97 5.17
CA THR A 218 2.21 3.65 4.86
C THR A 218 2.33 2.29 4.18
N ALA A 219 1.65 1.28 4.71
CA ALA A 219 1.62 -0.06 4.12
C ALA A 219 1.00 -0.05 2.72
N SER A 220 -0.07 0.71 2.49
CA SER A 220 -0.70 0.85 1.17
C SER A 220 0.25 1.46 0.13
N GLY A 221 0.96 2.53 0.49
CA GLY A 221 1.93 3.16 -0.40
C GLY A 221 3.11 2.23 -0.76
N CYS A 222 3.67 1.55 0.23
CA CYS A 222 4.75 0.58 0.02
C CYS A 222 4.29 -0.62 -0.82
N SER A 223 3.08 -1.11 -0.56
CA SER A 223 2.49 -2.23 -1.31
C SER A 223 2.21 -1.86 -2.76
N LEU A 224 1.74 -0.64 -3.02
CA LEU A 224 1.54 -0.12 -4.38
C LEU A 224 2.85 -0.11 -5.16
N ALA A 225 3.91 0.43 -4.56
CA ALA A 225 5.23 0.45 -5.15
C ALA A 225 5.77 -0.96 -5.42
N ALA A 226 5.59 -1.90 -4.49
CA ALA A 226 6.01 -3.29 -4.65
C ALA A 226 5.27 -3.98 -5.81
N VAL A 227 3.95 -3.79 -5.95
CA VAL A 227 3.16 -4.37 -7.04
C VAL A 227 3.62 -3.83 -8.40
N PHE A 228 3.77 -2.51 -8.54
CA PHE A 228 4.24 -1.93 -9.80
C PHE A 228 5.67 -2.35 -10.14
N ALA A 229 6.58 -2.32 -9.17
CA ALA A 229 7.97 -2.73 -9.39
C ALA A 229 8.08 -4.21 -9.81
N MET A 230 7.32 -5.11 -9.16
CA MET A 230 7.35 -6.53 -9.49
C MET A 230 6.65 -6.84 -10.81
N HIS A 231 5.62 -6.08 -11.17
CA HIS A 231 5.03 -6.20 -12.50
C HIS A 231 6.02 -5.76 -13.59
N ALA A 232 6.65 -4.60 -13.44
CA ALA A 232 7.68 -4.11 -14.35
C ALA A 232 8.86 -5.10 -14.46
N TYR A 233 9.32 -5.65 -13.33
CA TYR A 233 10.36 -6.67 -13.31
C TYR A 233 9.96 -7.90 -14.14
N GLY A 234 8.76 -8.43 -13.95
CA GLY A 234 8.26 -9.57 -14.73
C GLY A 234 8.20 -9.29 -16.23
N ARG A 235 7.83 -8.07 -16.63
CA ARG A 235 7.81 -7.63 -18.03
C ARG A 235 9.23 -7.52 -18.61
N MET A 236 10.17 -7.02 -17.81
CA MET A 236 11.59 -6.95 -18.22
C MET A 236 12.21 -8.34 -18.37
N GLU A 237 11.92 -9.27 -17.48
CA GLU A 237 12.39 -10.66 -17.55
C GLU A 237 11.88 -11.35 -18.82
N ILE A 238 10.62 -11.13 -19.22
CA ILE A 238 10.08 -11.62 -20.50
C ILE A 238 10.86 -11.02 -21.68
N LEU A 239 11.12 -9.71 -21.65
CA LEU A 239 11.85 -9.04 -22.72
C LEU A 239 13.27 -9.61 -22.88
N ILE A 240 13.96 -9.87 -21.78
CA ILE A 240 15.29 -10.51 -21.80
C ILE A 240 15.23 -11.89 -22.45
N GLN A 241 14.26 -12.73 -22.05
CA GLN A 241 14.06 -14.05 -22.66
C GLN A 241 13.78 -13.97 -24.17
N TRP A 242 13.05 -12.96 -24.62
CA TRP A 242 12.81 -12.77 -26.05
C TRP A 242 14.03 -12.34 -26.82
N ILE A 243 14.89 -11.49 -26.21
CA ILE A 243 16.18 -11.07 -26.81
C ILE A 243 17.14 -12.26 -26.90
N GLU A 244 17.24 -13.09 -25.86
CA GLU A 244 18.09 -14.29 -25.84
C GLU A 244 17.70 -15.27 -26.95
N HIS A 245 16.41 -15.38 -27.26
CA HIS A 245 15.91 -16.25 -28.32
C HIS A 245 15.65 -15.54 -29.66
N LEU A 246 16.20 -14.35 -29.86
CA LEU A 246 16.03 -13.59 -31.11
C LEU A 246 16.58 -14.34 -32.32
N ILE A 247 17.77 -14.93 -32.18
CA ILE A 247 18.49 -15.65 -33.29
C ILE A 247 17.98 -17.08 -33.42
N ASP A 248 17.99 -17.84 -32.33
CA ASP A 248 17.69 -19.29 -32.37
C ASP A 248 16.18 -19.55 -32.53
N GLY A 249 15.35 -18.55 -32.30
CA GLY A 249 13.91 -18.68 -32.29
C GLY A 249 13.38 -19.46 -31.09
N ARG A 250 12.26 -18.99 -30.57
CA ARG A 250 11.47 -19.71 -29.57
C ARG A 250 10.36 -20.47 -30.31
N LYS A 251 10.09 -21.72 -29.93
CA LYS A 251 9.12 -22.60 -30.65
C LYS A 251 7.71 -22.01 -30.77
N ASP A 252 7.38 -21.02 -29.97
CA ASP A 252 6.08 -20.34 -29.87
C ASP A 252 6.10 -18.94 -30.50
N LEU A 253 7.24 -18.45 -31.02
CA LEU A 253 7.38 -17.19 -31.74
C LEU A 253 7.41 -17.44 -33.26
N CYS A 254 7.09 -16.39 -34.04
CA CYS A 254 7.17 -16.43 -35.50
C CYS A 254 8.59 -16.77 -36.02
N ASP A 255 8.66 -17.43 -37.18
CA ASP A 255 9.92 -17.90 -37.78
C ASP A 255 10.79 -16.77 -38.35
N ASN A 256 10.18 -15.58 -38.59
CA ASN A 256 10.89 -14.46 -39.20
C ASN A 256 11.58 -13.59 -38.15
N MET A 257 12.93 -13.46 -38.29
CA MET A 257 13.77 -12.67 -37.38
C MET A 257 13.36 -11.18 -37.32
N ASN A 258 12.99 -10.58 -38.44
CA ASN A 258 12.59 -9.16 -38.48
C ASN A 258 11.28 -8.94 -37.74
N GLU A 259 10.36 -9.87 -37.80
CA GLU A 259 9.08 -9.80 -37.09
C GLU A 259 9.28 -9.98 -35.59
N ARG A 260 10.19 -10.87 -35.16
CA ARG A 260 10.59 -11.03 -33.76
C ARG A 260 11.19 -9.73 -33.23
N LEU A 261 12.09 -9.11 -33.99
CA LEU A 261 12.71 -7.83 -33.60
C LEU A 261 11.66 -6.71 -33.46
N ALA A 262 10.69 -6.62 -34.39
CA ALA A 262 9.60 -5.64 -34.31
C ALA A 262 8.77 -5.83 -33.03
N ILE A 263 8.43 -7.07 -32.67
CA ILE A 263 7.68 -7.39 -31.44
C ILE A 263 8.49 -7.02 -30.19
N ILE A 264 9.79 -7.30 -30.18
CA ILE A 264 10.69 -6.94 -29.07
C ILE A 264 10.74 -5.41 -28.88
N ILE A 265 10.89 -4.66 -29.97
CA ILE A 265 10.92 -3.20 -29.94
C ILE A 265 9.59 -2.64 -29.41
N GLU A 266 8.46 -3.14 -29.90
CA GLU A 266 7.12 -2.73 -29.43
C GLU A 266 6.98 -3.00 -27.92
N HIS A 267 7.40 -4.16 -27.48
CA HIS A 267 7.37 -4.57 -26.08
C HIS A 267 8.25 -3.68 -25.19
N HIS A 268 9.46 -3.36 -25.67
CA HIS A 268 10.39 -2.48 -24.95
C HIS A 268 9.83 -1.07 -24.80
N VAL A 269 9.32 -0.48 -25.89
CA VAL A 269 8.68 0.85 -25.86
C VAL A 269 7.48 0.87 -24.93
N ARG A 270 6.71 -0.20 -24.85
CA ARG A 270 5.56 -0.32 -23.95
C ARG A 270 5.96 -0.39 -22.47
N ILE A 271 7.11 -1.00 -22.12
CA ILE A 271 7.61 -1.05 -20.74
C ILE A 271 8.10 0.34 -20.27
N LEU A 272 8.62 1.16 -21.19
CA LEU A 272 9.17 2.49 -20.89
C LEU A 272 8.09 3.59 -20.74
N ARG A 273 6.87 3.34 -21.15
CA ARG A 273 5.69 4.24 -20.99
C ARG A 273 5.00 4.05 -19.65
#